data_ed3bea1321e3bf7ff6b0fde4b9926ceb
#
_entry.id   ed3bea1321e3bf7ff6b0fde4b9926ceb
#
_cell.length_a   1.000
_cell.length_b   1.000
_cell.length_c   1.000
_cell.angle_alpha   90.00
_cell.angle_beta   90.00
_cell.angle_gamma   90.00
#
_symmetry.space_group_name_H-M   'P 1'
#
loop_
_entity.id
_entity.type
_entity.pdbx_description
1 polymer ?
#
loop_
_entity_poly.entity_id
_entity_poly.type
_entity_poly.pdbx_seq_one_letter_code
_entity_poly.pdbx_strand_id
1 'polypeptide(L)'
;MTSAQQQAVDSAQSYLSEGQGFSEQGLLSQLTSSAGDGFLMPDAEFAIHYLNPNWDQQAVDAANGYLNEAQGFSEQGLIQQLTSSSGNGFTQAQAEYAINHVYADWDAQAVDAAKGYMQMGGFSQESLIQQLTSSSGNGFTQAQAEYAASKVGL
;
A
#
# COMPACT_ATOMS: atom_id res chain seq x y z
N MET A 1 -34.21 0.19 -1.36
CA MET A 1 -33.09 0.09 -0.40
C MET A 1 -33.66 -0.13 0.99
N THR A 2 -33.18 -1.16 1.67
CA THR A 2 -33.59 -1.41 3.08
C THR A 2 -32.82 -0.48 4.02
N SER A 3 -33.28 -0.41 5.28
CA SER A 3 -32.54 0.37 6.30
C SER A 3 -31.11 -0.17 6.51
N ALA A 4 -30.96 -1.51 6.50
CA ALA A 4 -29.64 -2.13 6.64
C ALA A 4 -28.73 -1.76 5.46
N GLN A 5 -29.24 -1.78 4.25
CA GLN A 5 -28.50 -1.36 3.07
C GLN A 5 -28.10 0.11 3.14
N GLN A 6 -29.00 0.98 3.60
CA GLN A 6 -28.67 2.40 3.77
C GLN A 6 -27.55 2.61 4.79
N GLN A 7 -27.60 1.90 5.92
CA GLN A 7 -26.54 1.99 6.94
C GLN A 7 -25.20 1.49 6.39
N ALA A 8 -25.21 0.42 5.61
CA ALA A 8 -24.00 -0.08 4.97
C ALA A 8 -23.45 0.91 3.94
N VAL A 9 -24.31 1.57 3.17
CA VAL A 9 -23.91 2.64 2.23
C VAL A 9 -23.26 3.80 2.98
N ASP A 10 -23.89 4.26 4.06
CA ASP A 10 -23.37 5.38 4.85
C ASP A 10 -22.00 5.06 5.45
N SER A 11 -21.84 3.84 5.96
CA SER A 11 -20.57 3.37 6.52
C SER A 11 -19.49 3.28 5.45
N ALA A 12 -19.80 2.64 4.32
CA ALA A 12 -18.85 2.52 3.21
C ALA A 12 -18.43 3.89 2.67
N GLN A 13 -19.38 4.81 2.54
CA GLN A 13 -19.09 6.18 2.09
C GLN A 13 -18.13 6.89 3.05
N SER A 14 -18.30 6.72 4.36
CA SER A 14 -17.39 7.29 5.36
C SER A 14 -15.97 6.78 5.18
N TYR A 15 -15.79 5.45 5.03
CA TYR A 15 -14.45 4.88 4.83
C TYR A 15 -13.80 5.38 3.55
N LEU A 16 -14.56 5.43 2.46
CA LEU A 16 -14.03 5.91 1.17
C LEU A 16 -13.64 7.39 1.19
N SER A 17 -14.27 8.18 2.06
CA SER A 17 -14.00 9.62 2.19
C SER A 17 -12.78 9.94 3.03
N GLU A 18 -12.25 8.98 3.79
CA GLU A 18 -11.10 9.19 4.68
C GLU A 18 -9.76 9.35 3.94
N GLY A 19 -9.68 8.95 2.68
CA GLY A 19 -8.48 9.09 1.88
C GLY A 19 -7.38 8.07 2.17
N GLN A 20 -7.67 7.03 2.95
CA GLN A 20 -6.71 5.97 3.27
C GLN A 20 -6.42 5.06 2.08
N GLY A 21 -7.39 4.91 1.19
CA GLY A 21 -7.30 4.00 0.07
C GLY A 21 -7.68 2.57 0.43
N PHE A 22 -8.95 2.23 0.30
CA PHE A 22 -9.44 0.86 0.49
C PHE A 22 -9.47 0.12 -0.84
N SER A 23 -9.04 -1.14 -0.83
CA SER A 23 -9.40 -2.06 -1.90
C SER A 23 -10.84 -2.51 -1.71
N GLU A 24 -11.46 -3.06 -2.77
CA GLU A 24 -12.79 -3.66 -2.68
C GLU A 24 -12.83 -4.74 -1.60
N GLN A 25 -11.84 -5.64 -1.62
CA GLN A 25 -11.70 -6.69 -0.62
C GLN A 25 -11.55 -6.13 0.79
N GLY A 26 -10.72 -5.11 0.95
CA GLY A 26 -10.50 -4.47 2.25
C GLY A 26 -11.73 -3.79 2.79
N LEU A 27 -12.47 -3.08 1.93
CA LEU A 27 -13.71 -2.42 2.33
C LEU A 27 -14.79 -3.45 2.70
N LEU A 28 -14.93 -4.50 1.89
CA LEU A 28 -15.87 -5.57 2.19
C LEU A 28 -15.56 -6.22 3.54
N SER A 29 -14.30 -6.51 3.80
CA SER A 29 -13.86 -7.07 5.10
C SER A 29 -14.17 -6.12 6.26
N GLN A 30 -13.93 -4.83 6.10
CA GLN A 30 -14.21 -3.83 7.13
C GLN A 30 -15.70 -3.75 7.44
N LEU A 31 -16.54 -3.80 6.41
CA LEU A 31 -17.99 -3.73 6.59
C LEU A 31 -18.57 -4.99 7.23
N THR A 32 -18.01 -6.16 6.95
CA THR A 32 -18.60 -7.45 7.37
C THR A 32 -17.96 -8.07 8.61
N SER A 33 -16.73 -7.69 8.92
CA SER A 33 -16.00 -8.26 10.06
C SER A 33 -16.71 -7.96 11.39
N SER A 34 -16.72 -8.94 12.30
CA SER A 34 -17.22 -8.73 13.66
C SER A 34 -16.38 -7.72 14.45
N ALA A 35 -15.11 -7.55 14.10
CA ALA A 35 -14.25 -6.52 14.65
C ALA A 35 -14.44 -5.16 13.96
N GLY A 36 -15.08 -5.14 12.79
CA GLY A 36 -15.47 -3.94 12.07
C GLY A 36 -16.94 -3.62 12.31
N ASP A 37 -17.68 -3.38 11.21
CA ASP A 37 -19.06 -2.92 11.31
C ASP A 37 -20.08 -4.04 11.46
N GLY A 38 -19.73 -5.26 11.09
CA GLY A 38 -20.57 -6.44 11.28
C GLY A 38 -21.81 -6.50 10.41
N PHE A 39 -21.84 -5.81 9.27
CA PHE A 39 -22.96 -5.92 8.31
C PHE A 39 -23.03 -7.31 7.71
N LEU A 40 -24.22 -7.72 7.32
CA LEU A 40 -24.38 -8.95 6.55
C LEU A 40 -23.74 -8.77 5.17
N MET A 41 -23.18 -9.85 4.65
CA MET A 41 -22.48 -9.82 3.35
C MET A 41 -23.34 -9.22 2.23
N PRO A 42 -24.61 -9.59 2.06
CA PRO A 42 -25.43 -9.00 0.99
C PRO A 42 -25.62 -7.49 1.11
N ASP A 43 -25.68 -6.95 2.33
CA ASP A 43 -25.85 -5.51 2.55
C ASP A 43 -24.55 -4.76 2.24
N ALA A 44 -23.40 -5.34 2.61
CA ALA A 44 -22.09 -4.78 2.30
C ALA A 44 -21.82 -4.80 0.79
N GLU A 45 -22.11 -5.91 0.13
CA GLU A 45 -21.98 -6.02 -1.34
C GLU A 45 -22.90 -5.03 -2.06
N PHE A 46 -24.13 -4.87 -1.56
CA PHE A 46 -25.03 -3.86 -2.07
C PHE A 46 -24.43 -2.46 -1.99
N ALA A 47 -23.87 -2.10 -0.82
CA ALA A 47 -23.30 -0.79 -0.60
C ALA A 47 -22.15 -0.49 -1.55
N ILE A 48 -21.23 -1.44 -1.70
CA ILE A 48 -20.08 -1.31 -2.60
C ILE A 48 -20.56 -1.14 -4.05
N HIS A 49 -21.50 -1.97 -4.48
CA HIS A 49 -22.05 -1.89 -5.83
C HIS A 49 -22.79 -0.57 -6.08
N TYR A 50 -23.56 -0.12 -5.10
CA TYR A 50 -24.34 1.13 -5.18
C TYR A 50 -23.41 2.35 -5.32
N LEU A 51 -22.33 2.39 -4.53
CA LEU A 51 -21.38 3.50 -4.54
C LEU A 51 -20.45 3.47 -5.75
N ASN A 52 -20.19 2.30 -6.28
CA ASN A 52 -19.31 2.07 -7.44
C ASN A 52 -17.99 2.87 -7.34
N PRO A 53 -17.14 2.61 -6.33
CA PRO A 53 -15.94 3.40 -6.10
C PRO A 53 -14.94 3.30 -7.25
N ASN A 54 -14.11 4.32 -7.40
CA ASN A 54 -12.96 4.26 -8.29
C ASN A 54 -11.81 3.55 -7.57
N TRP A 55 -11.70 2.23 -7.76
CA TRP A 55 -10.69 1.42 -7.08
C TRP A 55 -9.26 1.77 -7.50
N ASP A 56 -9.05 2.22 -8.73
CA ASP A 56 -7.74 2.70 -9.17
C ASP A 56 -7.30 3.91 -8.36
N GLN A 57 -8.21 4.86 -8.12
CA GLN A 57 -7.92 6.03 -7.29
C GLN A 57 -7.69 5.63 -5.83
N GLN A 58 -8.45 4.66 -5.32
CA GLN A 58 -8.22 4.11 -3.98
C GLN A 58 -6.82 3.51 -3.86
N ALA A 59 -6.33 2.84 -4.89
CA ALA A 59 -4.98 2.29 -4.91
C ALA A 59 -3.92 3.41 -4.91
N VAL A 60 -4.15 4.49 -5.64
CA VAL A 60 -3.27 5.68 -5.62
C VAL A 60 -3.23 6.28 -4.22
N ASP A 61 -4.37 6.43 -3.56
CA ASP A 61 -4.44 6.98 -2.21
C ASP A 61 -3.67 6.12 -1.21
N ALA A 62 -3.83 4.80 -1.28
CA ALA A 62 -3.10 3.86 -0.44
C ALA A 62 -1.59 3.94 -0.68
N ALA A 63 -1.18 3.98 -1.95
CA ALA A 63 0.23 4.08 -2.33
C ALA A 63 0.87 5.36 -1.79
N ASN A 64 0.18 6.49 -1.90
CA ASN A 64 0.65 7.77 -1.36
C ASN A 64 0.81 7.70 0.16
N GLY A 65 -0.09 7.02 0.85
CA GLY A 65 0.01 6.81 2.30
C GLY A 65 1.30 6.10 2.68
N TYR A 66 1.63 5.01 1.99
CA TYR A 66 2.87 4.27 2.23
C TYR A 66 4.12 5.09 1.91
N LEU A 67 4.11 5.82 0.80
CA LEU A 67 5.27 6.63 0.39
C LEU A 67 5.56 7.77 1.38
N ASN A 68 4.56 8.24 2.11
CA ASN A 68 4.70 9.30 3.09
C ASN A 68 5.21 8.81 4.46
N GLU A 69 5.28 7.49 4.69
CA GLU A 69 5.68 6.92 5.97
C GLU A 69 7.20 6.91 6.21
N ALA A 70 8.01 7.25 5.22
CA ALA A 70 9.48 7.25 5.28
C ALA A 70 10.12 5.89 5.60
N GLN A 71 9.40 4.79 5.37
CA GLN A 71 9.94 3.44 5.52
C GLN A 71 10.87 3.05 4.38
N GLY A 72 10.70 3.66 3.22
CA GLY A 72 11.48 3.36 2.05
C GLY A 72 10.96 2.14 1.28
N PHE A 73 9.91 2.34 0.49
CA PHE A 73 9.40 1.28 -0.40
C PHE A 73 10.09 1.33 -1.74
N SER A 74 10.47 0.16 -2.26
CA SER A 74 10.76 0.01 -3.67
C SER A 74 9.45 -0.08 -4.45
N GLU A 75 9.52 0.12 -5.76
CA GLU A 75 8.38 -0.08 -6.65
C GLU A 75 7.80 -1.49 -6.48
N GLN A 76 8.66 -2.51 -6.51
CA GLN A 76 8.27 -3.90 -6.31
C GLN A 76 7.66 -4.13 -4.93
N GLY A 77 8.27 -3.59 -3.89
CA GLY A 77 7.79 -3.73 -2.52
C GLY A 77 6.43 -3.08 -2.30
N LEU A 78 6.20 -1.93 -2.93
CA LEU A 78 4.91 -1.24 -2.86
C LEU A 78 3.81 -2.03 -3.58
N ILE A 79 4.10 -2.59 -4.76
CA ILE A 79 3.16 -3.46 -5.47
C ILE A 79 2.80 -4.67 -4.59
N GLN A 80 3.78 -5.31 -3.96
CA GLN A 80 3.53 -6.45 -3.07
C GLN A 80 2.63 -6.05 -1.89
N GLN A 81 2.88 -4.90 -1.29
CA GLN A 81 2.07 -4.39 -0.17
C GLN A 81 0.63 -4.12 -0.62
N LEU A 82 0.45 -3.52 -1.78
CA LEU A 82 -0.88 -3.19 -2.30
C LEU A 82 -1.68 -4.43 -2.70
N THR A 83 -1.02 -5.48 -3.21
CA THR A 83 -1.71 -6.67 -3.72
C THR A 83 -1.85 -7.80 -2.71
N SER A 84 -1.05 -7.82 -1.66
CA SER A 84 -1.07 -8.88 -0.66
C SER A 84 -2.44 -8.98 0.02
N SER A 85 -2.94 -10.20 0.23
CA SER A 85 -4.17 -10.43 0.98
C SER A 85 -4.05 -10.06 2.45
N SER A 86 -2.84 -10.08 3.01
CA SER A 86 -2.55 -9.58 4.36
C SER A 86 -2.25 -8.08 4.37
N GLY A 87 -2.05 -7.47 3.20
CA GLY A 87 -1.93 -6.04 3.01
C GLY A 87 -3.26 -5.44 2.58
N ASN A 88 -3.25 -4.70 1.46
CA ASN A 88 -4.46 -3.99 1.01
C ASN A 88 -5.42 -4.85 0.18
N GLY A 89 -4.91 -5.84 -0.54
CA GLY A 89 -5.75 -6.73 -1.35
C GLY A 89 -6.23 -6.12 -2.67
N PHE A 90 -5.54 -5.11 -3.20
CA PHE A 90 -5.83 -4.60 -4.54
C PHE A 90 -5.48 -5.64 -5.60
N THR A 91 -6.05 -5.53 -6.77
CA THR A 91 -5.63 -6.34 -7.92
C THR A 91 -4.27 -5.86 -8.42
N GLN A 92 -3.59 -6.74 -9.17
CA GLN A 92 -2.31 -6.38 -9.80
C GLN A 92 -2.47 -5.15 -10.71
N ALA A 93 -3.52 -5.11 -11.52
CA ALA A 93 -3.79 -3.97 -12.41
C ALA A 93 -3.99 -2.66 -11.64
N GLN A 94 -4.70 -2.70 -10.52
CA GLN A 94 -4.91 -1.53 -9.66
C GLN A 94 -3.60 -1.05 -9.03
N ALA A 95 -2.77 -1.97 -8.56
CA ALA A 95 -1.47 -1.63 -8.00
C ALA A 95 -0.54 -1.02 -9.06
N GLU A 96 -0.50 -1.58 -10.25
CA GLU A 96 0.27 -1.04 -11.36
C GLU A 96 -0.22 0.35 -11.78
N TYR A 97 -1.53 0.55 -11.80
CA TYR A 97 -2.11 1.87 -12.04
C TYR A 97 -1.60 2.88 -11.00
N ALA A 98 -1.63 2.50 -9.71
CA ALA A 98 -1.16 3.36 -8.64
C ALA A 98 0.31 3.74 -8.81
N ILE A 99 1.18 2.78 -9.09
CA ILE A 99 2.60 3.02 -9.32
C ILE A 99 2.83 4.04 -10.45
N ASN A 100 2.04 3.96 -11.51
CA ASN A 100 2.17 4.84 -12.68
C ASN A 100 1.57 6.25 -12.45
N HIS A 101 0.79 6.43 -11.38
CA HIS A 101 0.09 7.68 -11.10
C HIS A 101 0.52 8.38 -9.81
N VAL A 102 1.44 7.78 -9.03
CA VAL A 102 2.05 8.46 -7.89
C VAL A 102 3.36 9.13 -8.34
N TYR A 103 3.69 10.23 -7.67
CA TYR A 103 5.01 10.86 -7.82
C TYR A 103 5.92 10.29 -6.76
N ALA A 104 6.71 9.28 -7.14
CA ALA A 104 7.67 8.67 -6.23
C ALA A 104 9.09 8.93 -6.71
N ASP A 105 9.94 9.38 -5.80
CA ASP A 105 11.38 9.39 -5.99
C ASP A 105 11.93 8.08 -5.42
N TRP A 106 12.09 7.08 -6.28
CA TRP A 106 12.53 5.75 -5.87
C TRP A 106 13.95 5.75 -5.32
N ASP A 107 14.81 6.66 -5.78
CA ASP A 107 16.14 6.83 -5.20
C ASP A 107 16.05 7.33 -3.75
N ALA A 108 15.17 8.29 -3.49
CA ALA A 108 14.95 8.77 -2.12
C ALA A 108 14.33 7.68 -1.24
N GLN A 109 13.44 6.86 -1.78
CA GLN A 109 12.88 5.71 -1.06
C GLN A 109 13.98 4.71 -0.68
N ALA A 110 14.92 4.46 -1.58
CA ALA A 110 16.07 3.59 -1.30
C ALA A 110 16.95 4.18 -0.19
N VAL A 111 17.16 5.49 -0.19
CA VAL A 111 17.90 6.18 0.89
C VAL A 111 17.18 6.02 2.23
N ASP A 112 15.88 6.19 2.27
CA ASP A 112 15.11 6.02 3.51
C ASP A 112 15.23 4.59 4.05
N ALA A 113 15.14 3.59 3.18
CA ALA A 113 15.35 2.19 3.57
C ALA A 113 16.78 1.96 4.10
N ALA A 114 17.78 2.50 3.39
CA ALA A 114 19.17 2.38 3.80
C ALA A 114 19.42 3.00 5.17
N LYS A 115 18.85 4.17 5.44
CA LYS A 115 18.94 4.82 6.77
C LYS A 115 18.40 3.92 7.87
N GLY A 116 17.28 3.23 7.61
CA GLY A 116 16.72 2.28 8.56
C GLY A 116 17.68 1.15 8.91
N TYR A 117 18.33 0.57 7.90
CA TYR A 117 19.32 -0.49 8.12
C TYR A 117 20.54 0.03 8.83
N MET A 118 21.01 1.24 8.50
CA MET A 118 22.18 1.83 9.16
C MET A 118 21.95 2.06 10.66
N GLN A 119 20.72 2.35 11.06
CA GLN A 119 20.37 2.48 12.49
C GLN A 119 20.51 1.15 13.22
N MET A 120 20.29 0.03 12.54
CA MET A 120 20.48 -1.31 13.10
C MET A 120 21.97 -1.65 13.27
N GLY A 121 22.82 -1.09 12.42
CA GLY A 121 24.26 -1.29 12.46
C GLY A 121 24.75 -2.59 11.83
N GLY A 122 26.04 -2.66 11.58
CA GLY A 122 26.68 -3.89 11.10
C GLY A 122 26.62 -4.13 9.59
N PHE A 123 26.25 -3.14 8.80
CA PHE A 123 26.19 -3.27 7.35
C PHE A 123 27.47 -2.78 6.68
N SER A 124 28.03 -3.62 5.80
CA SER A 124 28.99 -3.18 4.81
C SER A 124 28.26 -2.62 3.58
N GLN A 125 28.98 -1.96 2.70
CA GLN A 125 28.41 -1.53 1.41
C GLN A 125 27.79 -2.71 0.66
N GLU A 126 28.51 -3.82 0.56
CA GLU A 126 28.04 -5.01 -0.16
C GLU A 126 26.78 -5.60 0.48
N SER A 127 26.78 -5.79 1.80
CA SER A 127 25.63 -6.40 2.48
C SER A 127 24.41 -5.48 2.46
N LEU A 128 24.59 -4.16 2.51
CA LEU A 128 23.50 -3.20 2.38
C LEU A 128 22.88 -3.28 0.97
N ILE A 129 23.71 -3.28 -0.06
CA ILE A 129 23.23 -3.38 -1.45
C ILE A 129 22.49 -4.71 -1.67
N GLN A 130 23.01 -5.83 -1.13
CA GLN A 130 22.33 -7.12 -1.21
C GLN A 130 20.94 -7.07 -0.55
N GLN A 131 20.84 -6.48 0.63
CA GLN A 131 19.56 -6.36 1.34
C GLN A 131 18.58 -5.49 0.57
N LEU A 132 19.03 -4.37 0.02
CA LEU A 132 18.18 -3.45 -0.73
C LEU A 132 17.70 -4.03 -2.06
N THR A 133 18.51 -4.87 -2.72
CA THR A 133 18.18 -5.41 -4.04
C THR A 133 17.48 -6.76 -3.99
N SER A 134 17.57 -7.50 -2.89
CA SER A 134 16.98 -8.82 -2.78
C SER A 134 15.48 -8.79 -2.99
N SER A 135 14.96 -9.77 -3.76
CA SER A 135 13.50 -9.92 -3.94
C SER A 135 12.79 -10.33 -2.64
N SER A 136 13.50 -10.97 -1.72
CA SER A 136 13.00 -11.26 -0.37
C SER A 136 13.27 -10.13 0.62
N GLY A 137 14.06 -9.14 0.23
CA GLY A 137 14.31 -7.90 0.96
C GLY A 137 13.45 -6.77 0.39
N ASN A 138 14.09 -5.66 0.03
CA ASN A 138 13.37 -4.47 -0.43
C ASN A 138 13.02 -4.49 -1.92
N GLY A 139 13.82 -5.14 -2.76
CA GLY A 139 13.54 -5.22 -4.19
C GLY A 139 13.84 -3.97 -4.99
N PHE A 140 14.73 -3.10 -4.51
CA PHE A 140 15.23 -1.96 -5.29
C PHE A 140 16.09 -2.43 -6.45
N THR A 141 16.26 -1.58 -7.45
CA THR A 141 17.22 -1.84 -8.53
C THR A 141 18.65 -1.68 -8.01
N GLN A 142 19.62 -2.27 -8.73
CA GLN A 142 21.03 -2.13 -8.39
C GLN A 142 21.45 -0.66 -8.33
N ALA A 143 21.05 0.15 -9.31
CA ALA A 143 21.37 1.56 -9.37
C ALA A 143 20.81 2.32 -8.16
N GLN A 144 19.56 2.04 -7.77
CA GLN A 144 18.93 2.65 -6.60
C GLN A 144 19.66 2.28 -5.32
N ALA A 145 20.05 1.02 -5.18
CA ALA A 145 20.76 0.53 -4.00
C ALA A 145 22.17 1.16 -3.89
N GLU A 146 22.88 1.24 -4.99
CA GLU A 146 24.21 1.88 -5.04
C GLU A 146 24.13 3.37 -4.69
N TYR A 147 23.13 4.07 -5.24
CA TYR A 147 22.86 5.45 -4.89
C TYR A 147 22.62 5.61 -3.38
N ALA A 148 21.73 4.76 -2.84
CA ALA A 148 21.39 4.81 -1.41
C ALA A 148 22.61 4.53 -0.52
N ALA A 149 23.43 3.52 -0.85
CA ALA A 149 24.61 3.20 -0.11
C ALA A 149 25.59 4.39 -0.05
N SER A 150 25.79 5.06 -1.19
CA SER A 150 26.67 6.23 -1.22
C SER A 150 26.11 7.39 -0.37
N LYS A 151 24.79 7.58 -0.36
CA LYS A 151 24.14 8.66 0.40
C LYS A 151 24.20 8.45 1.91
N VAL A 152 24.30 7.20 2.37
CA VAL A 152 24.46 6.90 3.80
C VAL A 152 25.93 6.72 4.21
N GLY A 153 26.87 6.97 3.31
CA GLY A 153 28.30 7.02 3.62
C GLY A 153 29.05 5.70 3.43
N LEU A 154 28.50 4.76 2.66
CA LEU A 154 29.16 3.48 2.37
C LEU A 154 29.65 3.37 0.89
#